data_4f9a838fa98b3a0ddb1563f1590bfb34
#
_entry.id   4f9a838fa98b3a0ddb1563f1590bfb34
#
_cell.length_a   1.000
_cell.length_b   1.000
_cell.length_c   1.000
_cell.angle_alpha   90.00
_cell.angle_beta   90.00
_cell.angle_gamma   90.00
#
_symmetry.space_group_name_H-M   'P 1'
#
loop_
_entity.id
_entity.type
_entity.pdbx_description
1 polymer ?
#
loop_
_entity_poly.entity_id
_entity_poly.type
_entity_poly.pdbx_seq_one_letter_code
_entity_poly.pdbx_strand_id
1 'polypeptide(L)'
;MRNEVIYDKNGRPDIMVVFTPSELGLPDTLRGRKVKEYAISKYQNTLIDGVPYSLPFMKPAVNISHDEAIRLCESKGEGWHLITNDEWVALGFWSWDNDTMPTGNTASGKSHSHPEQTGTTYEGGWGKTLTGSGPVQWNHDGTAYGVAEMCGN
;
A
#
# COMPACT_ATOMS: atom_id res chain seq x y z
N MET A 1 -9.81 9.76 7.03
CA MET A 1 -8.65 8.83 6.91
C MET A 1 -7.94 8.70 8.24
N ARG A 2 -7.47 7.50 8.63
CA ARG A 2 -6.66 7.24 9.84
C ARG A 2 -5.76 6.02 9.63
N ASN A 3 -4.66 5.92 10.39
CA ASN A 3 -3.87 4.69 10.47
C ASN A 3 -4.41 3.78 11.57
N GLU A 4 -4.43 2.48 11.30
CA GLU A 4 -4.93 1.46 12.22
C GLU A 4 -4.14 0.17 12.07
N VAL A 5 -3.98 -0.58 13.17
CA VAL A 5 -3.46 -1.95 13.13
C VAL A 5 -4.65 -2.90 13.04
N ILE A 6 -4.76 -3.61 11.92
CA ILE A 6 -5.81 -4.60 11.69
C ILE A 6 -5.18 -6.00 11.75
N TYR A 7 -5.85 -6.90 12.44
CA TYR A 7 -5.35 -8.27 12.61
C TYR A 7 -6.02 -9.22 11.61
N ASP A 8 -5.23 -10.11 11.01
CA ASP A 8 -5.74 -11.20 10.19
C ASP A 8 -6.43 -12.30 11.04
N LYS A 9 -6.99 -13.32 10.39
CA LYS A 9 -7.66 -14.45 11.09
C LYS A 9 -6.75 -15.22 12.02
N ASN A 10 -5.43 -15.11 11.91
CA ASN A 10 -4.43 -15.76 12.74
C ASN A 10 -3.92 -14.84 13.86
N GLY A 11 -4.49 -13.64 14.01
CA GLY A 11 -4.09 -12.65 15.00
C GLY A 11 -2.78 -11.92 14.67
N ARG A 12 -2.34 -11.91 13.41
CA ARG A 12 -1.12 -11.22 12.98
C ARG A 12 -1.45 -9.81 12.50
N PRO A 13 -0.63 -8.79 12.88
CA PRO A 13 -0.93 -7.39 12.61
C PRO A 13 -0.57 -6.95 11.21
N ASP A 14 -1.38 -6.05 10.64
CA ASP A 14 -1.09 -5.23 9.48
C ASP A 14 -1.27 -3.75 9.80
N ILE A 15 -0.38 -2.91 9.31
CA ILE A 15 -0.55 -1.47 9.41
C ILE A 15 -1.32 -0.99 8.17
N MET A 16 -2.50 -0.44 8.39
CA MET A 16 -3.44 -0.07 7.35
C MET A 16 -3.75 1.43 7.40
N VAL A 17 -4.11 1.98 6.25
CA VAL A 17 -4.76 3.29 6.13
C VAL A 17 -6.24 3.04 5.90
N VAL A 18 -7.08 3.54 6.79
CA VAL A 18 -8.53 3.31 6.78
C VAL A 18 -9.25 4.56 6.31
N PHE A 19 -10.16 4.39 5.37
CA PHE A 19 -10.95 5.41 4.73
C PHE A 19 -12.43 5.10 4.87
N THR A 20 -13.26 6.12 4.96
CA THR A 20 -14.69 5.97 4.68
C THR A 20 -14.91 5.87 3.16
N PRO A 21 -16.00 5.24 2.69
CA PRO A 21 -16.32 5.19 1.26
C PRO A 21 -16.32 6.56 0.59
N SER A 22 -16.86 7.58 1.25
CA SER A 22 -16.92 8.95 0.74
C SER A 22 -15.56 9.63 0.61
N GLU A 23 -14.59 9.31 1.45
CA GLU A 23 -13.23 9.85 1.34
C GLU A 23 -12.51 9.37 0.07
N LEU A 24 -12.83 8.17 -0.40
CA LEU A 24 -12.24 7.59 -1.62
C LEU A 24 -13.16 7.71 -2.85
N GLY A 25 -14.38 8.22 -2.70
CA GLY A 25 -15.37 8.18 -3.78
C GLY A 25 -15.80 6.76 -4.19
N LEU A 26 -15.62 5.80 -3.29
CA LEU A 26 -15.98 4.39 -3.51
C LEU A 26 -17.41 4.09 -3.01
N PRO A 27 -18.06 3.02 -3.52
CA PRO A 27 -19.39 2.63 -3.10
C PRO A 27 -19.46 2.30 -1.60
N ASP A 28 -20.52 2.70 -0.93
CA ASP A 28 -20.83 2.29 0.44
C ASP A 28 -21.60 0.95 0.51
N THR A 29 -21.81 0.32 -0.63
CA THR A 29 -22.49 -0.97 -0.74
C THR A 29 -21.84 -1.81 -1.83
N LEU A 30 -21.33 -2.99 -1.47
CA LEU A 30 -20.77 -3.96 -2.39
C LEU A 30 -21.55 -5.27 -2.31
N ARG A 31 -22.01 -5.77 -3.46
CA ARG A 31 -22.79 -7.03 -3.55
C ARG A 31 -23.96 -7.10 -2.57
N GLY A 32 -24.64 -5.96 -2.35
CA GLY A 32 -25.77 -5.83 -1.42
C GLY A 32 -25.40 -5.76 0.06
N ARG A 33 -24.11 -5.73 0.41
CA ARG A 33 -23.65 -5.55 1.79
C ARG A 33 -23.14 -4.14 2.01
N LYS A 34 -23.47 -3.52 3.13
CA LYS A 34 -22.99 -2.20 3.52
C LYS A 34 -21.50 -2.25 3.82
N VAL A 35 -20.74 -1.39 3.15
CA VAL A 35 -19.33 -1.16 3.42
C VAL A 35 -19.20 0.10 4.28
N LYS A 36 -18.64 -0.05 5.46
CA LYS A 36 -18.42 1.09 6.36
C LYS A 36 -17.09 1.77 6.11
N GLU A 37 -16.07 0.99 5.80
CA GLU A 37 -14.69 1.44 5.65
C GLU A 37 -13.94 0.57 4.64
N TYR A 38 -12.99 1.20 3.96
CA TYR A 38 -11.97 0.56 3.15
C TYR A 38 -10.64 0.64 3.89
N ALA A 39 -9.94 -0.48 4.08
CA ALA A 39 -8.62 -0.52 4.69
C ALA A 39 -7.60 -0.93 3.62
N ILE A 40 -6.66 -0.04 3.34
CA ILE A 40 -5.60 -0.27 2.36
C ILE A 40 -4.27 -0.44 3.09
N SER A 41 -3.47 -1.43 2.69
CA SER A 41 -2.12 -1.63 3.22
C SER A 41 -1.34 -0.32 3.18
N LYS A 42 -0.83 0.11 4.33
CA LYS A 42 -0.02 1.33 4.39
C LYS A 42 1.29 1.19 3.63
N TYR A 43 1.86 0.00 3.65
CA TYR A 43 3.14 -0.33 3.01
C TYR A 43 2.95 -1.42 1.98
N GLN A 44 3.84 -1.46 0.99
CA GLN A 44 3.97 -2.63 0.12
C GLN A 44 4.15 -3.88 0.99
N ASN A 45 3.45 -4.96 0.65
CA ASN A 45 3.46 -6.13 1.50
C ASN A 45 4.80 -6.89 1.42
N THR A 46 5.25 -7.37 2.56
CA THR A 46 6.31 -8.38 2.69
C THR A 46 5.69 -9.75 2.93
N LEU A 47 6.41 -10.83 2.61
CA LEU A 47 5.97 -12.19 2.94
C LEU A 47 6.67 -12.68 4.21
N ILE A 48 5.86 -13.10 5.19
CA ILE A 48 6.32 -13.79 6.40
C ILE A 48 5.60 -15.13 6.46
N ASP A 49 6.36 -16.23 6.43
CA ASP A 49 5.82 -17.59 6.34
C ASP A 49 4.82 -17.79 5.18
N GLY A 50 5.10 -17.10 4.03
CA GLY A 50 4.25 -17.15 2.85
C GLY A 50 2.95 -16.36 2.93
N VAL A 51 2.76 -15.52 3.95
CA VAL A 51 1.58 -14.65 4.11
C VAL A 51 1.98 -13.18 3.97
N PRO A 52 1.22 -12.36 3.20
CA PRO A 52 1.56 -10.95 2.98
C PRO A 52 1.17 -10.08 4.18
N TYR A 53 2.08 -9.17 4.57
CA TYR A 53 1.87 -8.21 5.67
C TYR A 53 2.35 -6.82 5.31
N SER A 54 1.55 -5.82 5.66
CA SER A 54 1.85 -4.39 5.56
C SER A 54 2.67 -3.95 6.76
N LEU A 55 3.99 -4.00 6.64
CA LEU A 55 4.94 -3.66 7.70
C LEU A 55 6.04 -2.72 7.18
N PRO A 56 6.53 -1.78 8.00
CA PRO A 56 7.60 -0.87 7.61
C PRO A 56 8.98 -1.54 7.64
N PHE A 57 9.90 -1.00 6.86
CA PHE A 57 11.32 -1.40 6.81
C PHE A 57 11.56 -2.88 6.51
N MET A 58 10.67 -3.48 5.72
CA MET A 58 10.77 -4.86 5.26
C MET A 58 11.14 -4.90 3.77
N LYS A 59 11.68 -6.03 3.32
CA LYS A 59 11.85 -6.27 1.88
C LYS A 59 10.47 -6.51 1.26
N PRO A 60 10.06 -5.74 0.23
CA PRO A 60 8.78 -5.97 -0.42
C PRO A 60 8.75 -7.33 -1.10
N ALA A 61 7.57 -7.94 -1.17
CA ALA A 61 7.35 -9.19 -1.89
C ALA A 61 7.60 -9.00 -3.39
N VAL A 62 8.35 -9.91 -3.99
CA VAL A 62 8.70 -9.88 -5.43
C VAL A 62 8.55 -11.27 -6.05
N ASN A 63 8.52 -11.33 -7.39
CA ASN A 63 8.43 -12.59 -8.16
C ASN A 63 7.18 -13.42 -7.82
N ILE A 64 6.05 -12.75 -7.63
CA ILE A 64 4.74 -13.34 -7.34
C ILE A 64 3.84 -13.12 -8.55
N SER A 65 3.17 -14.16 -9.02
CA SER A 65 2.14 -14.02 -10.05
C SER A 65 0.89 -13.32 -9.50
N HIS A 66 0.10 -12.72 -10.38
CA HIS A 66 -1.17 -12.06 -9.99
C HIS A 66 -2.11 -13.05 -9.27
N ASP A 67 -2.28 -14.26 -9.80
CA ASP A 67 -3.16 -15.26 -9.20
C ASP A 67 -2.66 -15.72 -7.82
N GLU A 68 -1.35 -15.82 -7.65
CA GLU A 68 -0.78 -16.11 -6.35
C GLU A 68 -0.97 -14.96 -5.37
N ALA A 69 -0.79 -13.72 -5.79
CA ALA A 69 -1.03 -12.54 -4.96
C ALA A 69 -2.49 -12.49 -4.45
N ILE A 70 -3.47 -12.75 -5.33
CA ILE A 70 -4.89 -12.87 -4.94
C ILE A 70 -5.05 -13.93 -3.86
N ARG A 71 -4.59 -15.16 -4.11
CA ARG A 71 -4.71 -16.30 -3.20
C ARG A 71 -4.07 -16.02 -1.83
N LEU A 72 -2.89 -15.40 -1.83
CA LEU A 72 -2.19 -15.06 -0.59
C LEU A 72 -2.93 -13.99 0.24
N CYS A 73 -3.45 -12.95 -0.40
CA CYS A 73 -4.25 -11.94 0.29
C CYS A 73 -5.54 -12.56 0.89
N GLU A 74 -6.28 -13.34 0.10
CA GLU A 74 -7.52 -14.00 0.56
C GLU A 74 -7.26 -15.02 1.68
N SER A 75 -6.06 -15.60 1.75
CA SER A 75 -5.68 -16.53 2.81
C SER A 75 -5.68 -15.91 4.21
N LYS A 76 -5.66 -14.60 4.32
CA LYS A 76 -5.69 -13.83 5.59
C LYS A 76 -7.07 -13.85 6.26
N GLY A 77 -8.13 -14.12 5.53
CA GLY A 77 -9.49 -14.22 6.06
C GLY A 77 -10.52 -13.45 5.25
N GLU A 78 -11.78 -13.47 5.70
CA GLU A 78 -12.87 -12.79 5.02
C GLU A 78 -12.60 -11.27 4.94
N GLY A 79 -12.83 -10.69 3.75
CA GLY A 79 -12.63 -9.27 3.47
C GLY A 79 -11.21 -8.90 3.02
N TRP A 80 -10.22 -9.77 3.24
CA TRP A 80 -8.87 -9.55 2.73
C TRP A 80 -8.79 -9.91 1.24
N HIS A 81 -8.26 -9.00 0.44
CA HIS A 81 -8.10 -9.20 -1.00
C HIS A 81 -6.90 -8.41 -1.54
N LEU A 82 -6.44 -8.77 -2.73
CA LEU A 82 -5.50 -7.94 -3.47
C LEU A 82 -6.19 -6.63 -3.84
N ILE A 83 -5.50 -5.49 -3.70
CA ILE A 83 -6.08 -4.18 -4.06
C ILE A 83 -6.66 -4.23 -5.48
N THR A 84 -7.88 -3.76 -5.64
CA THR A 84 -8.56 -3.71 -6.93
C THR A 84 -8.16 -2.47 -7.73
N ASN A 85 -8.42 -2.49 -9.05
CA ASN A 85 -8.21 -1.31 -9.88
C ASN A 85 -9.03 -0.10 -9.40
N ASP A 86 -10.27 -0.33 -8.94
CA ASP A 86 -11.12 0.75 -8.46
C ASP A 86 -10.55 1.40 -7.19
N GLU A 87 -10.06 0.61 -6.25
CA GLU A 87 -9.42 1.10 -5.03
C GLU A 87 -8.10 1.83 -5.33
N TRP A 88 -7.29 1.29 -6.26
CA TRP A 88 -6.04 1.93 -6.68
C TRP A 88 -6.29 3.27 -7.37
N VAL A 89 -7.23 3.30 -8.30
CA VAL A 89 -7.63 4.51 -9.03
C VAL A 89 -8.24 5.54 -8.09
N ALA A 90 -9.03 5.12 -7.11
CA ALA A 90 -9.59 6.02 -6.09
C ALA A 90 -8.50 6.75 -5.30
N LEU A 91 -7.42 6.04 -4.90
CA LEU A 91 -6.26 6.68 -4.27
C LEU A 91 -5.55 7.67 -5.21
N GLY A 92 -5.41 7.30 -6.48
CA GLY A 92 -4.81 8.18 -7.50
C GLY A 92 -5.61 9.47 -7.71
N PHE A 93 -6.93 9.37 -7.83
CA PHE A 93 -7.81 10.53 -7.91
C PHE A 93 -7.80 11.36 -6.63
N TRP A 94 -7.79 10.72 -5.47
CA TRP A 94 -7.64 11.43 -4.19
C TRP A 94 -6.37 12.29 -4.18
N SER A 95 -5.24 11.73 -4.59
CA SER A 95 -3.97 12.46 -4.67
C SER A 95 -4.02 13.59 -5.69
N TRP A 96 -4.65 13.36 -6.84
CA TRP A 96 -4.83 14.38 -7.89
C TRP A 96 -5.66 15.56 -7.39
N ASP A 97 -6.82 15.30 -6.78
CA ASP A 97 -7.75 16.32 -6.30
C ASP A 97 -7.19 17.15 -5.13
N ASN A 98 -6.19 16.61 -4.41
CA ASN A 98 -5.53 17.26 -3.29
C ASN A 98 -4.13 17.82 -3.62
N ASP A 99 -3.71 17.82 -4.88
CA ASP A 99 -2.38 18.26 -5.32
C ASP A 99 -1.21 17.54 -4.62
N THR A 100 -1.40 16.25 -4.30
CA THR A 100 -0.40 15.42 -3.60
C THR A 100 0.07 14.23 -4.42
N MET A 101 0.04 14.34 -5.76
CA MET A 101 0.51 13.27 -6.64
C MET A 101 1.88 12.76 -6.22
N PRO A 102 2.00 11.50 -5.80
CA PRO A 102 3.24 11.00 -5.23
C PRO A 102 4.33 10.83 -6.28
N THR A 103 5.55 11.13 -5.90
CA THR A 103 6.76 10.62 -6.55
C THR A 103 7.09 9.24 -6.00
N GLY A 104 8.22 8.64 -6.37
CA GLY A 104 8.57 7.31 -5.85
C GLY A 104 9.94 6.83 -6.29
N ASN A 105 10.27 5.61 -5.93
CA ASN A 105 11.49 4.94 -6.33
C ASN A 105 11.45 4.54 -7.83
N THR A 106 11.70 5.50 -8.71
CA THR A 106 11.68 5.31 -10.16
C THR A 106 13.08 5.25 -10.79
N ALA A 107 14.13 5.36 -9.95
CA ALA A 107 15.53 5.34 -10.40
C ALA A 107 16.48 4.73 -9.35
N SER A 108 16.34 3.43 -9.08
CA SER A 108 17.25 2.66 -8.20
C SER A 108 17.49 3.29 -6.84
N GLY A 109 16.47 3.33 -6.01
CA GLY A 109 16.50 3.82 -4.64
C GLY A 109 16.16 5.31 -4.50
N LYS A 110 15.83 5.98 -5.59
CA LYS A 110 15.50 7.42 -5.60
C LYS A 110 14.45 7.76 -6.64
N SER A 111 13.88 8.96 -6.52
CA SER A 111 13.00 9.51 -7.56
C SER A 111 13.83 9.96 -8.76
N HIS A 112 13.36 9.66 -9.98
CA HIS A 112 13.97 10.14 -11.21
C HIS A 112 13.87 11.67 -11.34
N SER A 113 12.71 12.23 -11.03
CA SER A 113 12.45 13.68 -11.15
C SER A 113 12.96 14.48 -9.94
N HIS A 114 13.17 13.83 -8.79
CA HIS A 114 13.62 14.44 -7.54
C HIS A 114 14.73 13.57 -6.92
N PRO A 115 15.99 13.64 -7.43
CA PRO A 115 17.09 12.74 -7.01
C PRO A 115 17.46 12.85 -5.54
N GLU A 116 17.09 13.92 -4.85
CA GLU A 116 17.24 14.11 -3.40
C GLU A 116 16.26 13.26 -2.57
N GLN A 117 15.17 12.81 -3.18
CA GLN A 117 14.20 11.92 -2.54
C GLN A 117 14.68 10.48 -2.67
N THR A 118 15.17 9.93 -1.60
CA THR A 118 15.76 8.59 -1.55
C THR A 118 15.12 7.71 -0.49
N GLY A 119 15.03 6.41 -0.75
CA GLY A 119 14.69 5.38 0.21
C GLY A 119 15.89 4.52 0.58
N THR A 120 15.76 3.67 1.59
CA THR A 120 16.80 2.75 2.02
C THR A 120 16.82 1.52 1.12
N THR A 121 17.84 1.37 0.28
CA THR A 121 18.05 0.18 -0.54
C THR A 121 18.62 -0.98 0.30
N TYR A 122 18.52 -2.21 -0.22
CA TYR A 122 19.05 -3.40 0.44
C TYR A 122 19.81 -4.29 -0.55
N GLU A 123 20.72 -5.10 -0.03
CA GLU A 123 21.52 -6.02 -0.83
C GLU A 123 20.62 -7.04 -1.56
N GLY A 124 20.87 -7.24 -2.85
CA GLY A 124 20.05 -8.10 -3.71
C GLY A 124 18.69 -7.50 -4.12
N GLY A 125 18.39 -6.26 -3.72
CA GLY A 125 17.16 -5.55 -4.07
C GLY A 125 17.15 -4.92 -5.47
N TRP A 126 18.32 -4.82 -6.12
CA TRP A 126 18.45 -4.23 -7.46
C TRP A 126 17.88 -2.80 -7.55
N GLY A 127 18.12 -2.00 -6.51
CA GLY A 127 17.62 -0.64 -6.39
C GLY A 127 16.23 -0.52 -5.78
N LYS A 128 15.60 -1.62 -5.37
CA LYS A 128 14.37 -1.56 -4.55
C LYS A 128 14.70 -1.05 -3.14
N THR A 129 13.73 -0.39 -2.53
CA THR A 129 13.84 0.13 -1.17
C THR A 129 13.07 -0.71 -0.18
N LEU A 130 13.47 -0.65 1.08
CA LEU A 130 12.67 -1.21 2.18
C LEU A 130 11.35 -0.45 2.27
N THR A 131 10.29 -1.16 2.59
CA THR A 131 8.92 -0.61 2.68
C THR A 131 8.84 0.56 3.65
N GLY A 132 8.23 1.66 3.24
CA GLY A 132 8.07 2.86 4.06
C GLY A 132 9.38 3.59 4.39
N SER A 133 10.47 3.31 3.69
CA SER A 133 11.76 3.98 3.89
C SER A 133 11.92 5.24 3.03
N GLY A 134 11.01 5.47 2.10
CA GLY A 134 11.00 6.67 1.28
C GLY A 134 10.48 7.90 2.02
N PRO A 135 10.71 9.10 1.49
CA PRO A 135 10.20 10.34 2.05
C PRO A 135 8.66 10.43 1.89
N VAL A 136 8.04 11.34 2.64
CA VAL A 136 6.58 11.50 2.63
C VAL A 136 5.99 11.88 1.27
N GLN A 137 6.79 12.47 0.38
CA GLN A 137 6.41 12.78 -1.00
C GLN A 137 6.14 11.52 -1.85
N TRP A 138 6.50 10.33 -1.37
CA TRP A 138 6.18 9.05 -1.99
C TRP A 138 4.85 8.48 -1.53
N ASN A 139 4.22 9.11 -0.53
CA ASN A 139 2.92 8.72 0.00
C ASN A 139 1.79 9.45 -0.74
N HIS A 140 0.63 8.81 -0.85
CA HIS A 140 -0.50 9.33 -1.63
C HIS A 140 -0.99 10.70 -1.17
N ASP A 141 -0.82 11.04 0.11
CA ASP A 141 -1.28 12.29 0.71
C ASP A 141 -0.13 13.29 1.03
N GLY A 142 1.10 12.95 0.67
CA GLY A 142 2.28 13.75 0.96
C GLY A 142 2.64 13.83 2.46
N THR A 143 2.05 12.99 3.30
CA THR A 143 2.28 12.95 4.75
C THR A 143 2.75 11.59 5.25
N ALA A 144 3.21 11.51 6.49
CA ALA A 144 3.57 10.25 7.13
C ALA A 144 2.37 9.33 7.44
N TYR A 145 1.14 9.79 7.21
CA TYR A 145 -0.08 9.03 7.50
C TYR A 145 -0.64 8.31 6.28
N GLY A 146 -0.22 8.69 5.10
CA GLY A 146 -0.70 8.16 3.83
C GLY A 146 -0.28 6.72 3.52
N VAL A 147 -0.86 6.17 2.45
CA VAL A 147 -0.40 4.94 1.80
C VAL A 147 0.95 5.23 1.15
N ALA A 148 1.96 4.47 1.54
CA ALA A 148 3.35 4.74 1.19
C ALA A 148 3.74 4.12 -0.17
N GLU A 149 4.69 4.79 -0.84
CA GLU A 149 5.42 4.25 -2.00
C GLU A 149 4.49 3.83 -3.15
N MET A 150 3.57 4.75 -3.49
CA MET A 150 2.58 4.55 -4.54
C MET A 150 3.18 4.45 -5.95
N CYS A 151 4.40 4.93 -6.15
CA CYS A 151 5.08 4.93 -7.43
C CYS A 151 6.43 4.19 -7.36
N GLY A 152 6.63 3.25 -8.27
CA GLY A 152 7.89 2.51 -8.36
C GLY A 152 8.09 1.48 -7.25
N ASN A 153 9.36 1.14 -7.05
CA ASN A 153 9.89 0.07 -6.20
C ASN A 153 9.75 -1.29 -6.83
#